data_a12a25a57cfae86ba162ac0cceec4e80
#
_entry.id   a12a25a57cfae86ba162ac0cceec4e80
#
_cell.length_a   1.000
_cell.length_b   1.000
_cell.length_c   1.000
_cell.angle_alpha   90.00
_cell.angle_beta   90.00
_cell.angle_gamma   90.00
#
_symmetry.space_group_name_H-M   'P 1'
#
loop_
_entity.id
_entity.type
_entity.pdbx_description
1 polymer ?
#
loop_
_entity_poly.entity_id
_entity_poly.type
_entity_poly.pdbx_seq_one_letter_code
_entity_poly.pdbx_strand_id
1 'polypeptide(L)'
;ARLAPALLVAVALVACGGSAAPGRAAGPGKPVEVAAAPVVRKPWSDVIEALGTAKANESVVLTAKVTETVERVNFSDGQHVEAGMVLVELSGRAEVANLEEARATLREAEQQYQRQKGLAEAGTIPRSQIDTLVATRDAAKARMQSIRARLGDRVITAPFDGVLGFRKVSAGTLVTPGTEITTLDDLPRGVGDEQA
;
A
#
# COMPACT_ATOMS: atom_id res chain seq x y z
N ALA A 1 20.11 42.18 -126.87
CA ALA A 1 19.84 41.12 -127.81
C ALA A 1 19.35 39.89 -127.07
N ARG A 2 18.11 39.67 -127.22
CA ARG A 2 17.46 38.43 -127.65
C ARG A 2 17.70 37.21 -126.77
N LEU A 3 16.83 36.50 -126.27
CA LEU A 3 15.51 35.93 -126.52
C LEU A 3 15.19 34.95 -125.39
N ALA A 4 14.01 35.04 -125.00
CA ALA A 4 13.23 34.00 -124.34
C ALA A 4 13.20 32.67 -125.21
N PRO A 5 12.47 31.64 -124.90
CA PRO A 5 11.53 31.33 -123.76
C PRO A 5 11.55 29.81 -123.37
N ALA A 6 10.53 29.47 -122.73
CA ALA A 6 9.85 28.16 -122.64
C ALA A 6 10.03 27.46 -121.31
N LEU A 7 8.97 27.47 -120.49
CA LEU A 7 7.81 26.63 -120.47
C LEU A 7 8.08 25.17 -120.20
N LEU A 8 7.60 24.70 -119.03
CA LEU A 8 6.74 23.55 -118.83
C LEU A 8 6.68 23.21 -117.36
N VAL A 9 5.66 23.48 -116.76
CA VAL A 9 4.54 22.63 -116.20
C VAL A 9 4.88 21.17 -115.98
N ALA A 10 4.87 20.78 -114.84
CA ALA A 10 4.41 19.46 -114.24
C ALA A 10 4.35 19.51 -112.71
N VAL A 11 3.23 19.77 -112.21
CA VAL A 11 2.20 18.90 -111.70
C VAL A 11 2.71 17.84 -110.74
N ALA A 12 2.33 18.10 -109.49
CA ALA A 12 1.82 17.21 -108.44
C ALA A 12 2.55 15.91 -108.14
N LEU A 13 2.83 15.76 -106.90
CA LEU A 13 2.06 14.79 -106.04
C LEU A 13 2.49 14.99 -104.57
N VAL A 14 1.48 15.29 -103.82
CA VAL A 14 1.51 15.26 -102.40
C VAL A 14 1.83 13.84 -101.94
N ALA A 15 2.90 13.66 -101.18
CA ALA A 15 3.09 12.46 -100.34
C ALA A 15 3.29 12.97 -98.96
N CYS A 16 2.24 12.76 -98.12
CA CYS A 16 2.34 12.86 -96.71
C CYS A 16 3.31 11.79 -96.19
N GLY A 17 4.51 12.16 -96.01
CA GLY A 17 5.46 11.38 -95.22
C GLY A 17 5.62 12.01 -93.85
N GLY A 18 4.85 11.56 -92.92
CA GLY A 18 5.08 11.97 -91.50
C GLY A 18 6.42 11.50 -91.10
N SER A 19 7.32 12.47 -90.93
CA SER A 19 8.63 12.30 -90.26
C SER A 19 8.32 12.10 -88.77
N ALA A 20 8.23 10.86 -88.41
CA ALA A 20 8.35 10.52 -86.99
C ALA A 20 9.71 10.97 -86.51
N ALA A 21 9.74 12.04 -85.75
CA ALA A 21 10.92 12.44 -85.06
C ALA A 21 11.43 11.27 -84.20
N PRO A 22 12.67 10.90 -84.29
CA PRO A 22 13.14 9.83 -83.37
C PRO A 22 12.96 10.33 -81.94
N GLY A 23 12.09 9.59 -81.25
CA GLY A 23 11.93 9.84 -79.82
C GLY A 23 13.29 9.85 -79.14
N ARG A 24 13.59 10.98 -78.62
CA ARG A 24 14.79 11.15 -77.83
C ARG A 24 14.68 10.17 -76.70
N ALA A 25 15.39 9.04 -76.76
CA ALA A 25 15.52 8.13 -75.65
C ALA A 25 15.93 8.97 -74.48
N ALA A 26 15.08 9.07 -73.50
CA ALA A 26 15.43 9.66 -72.21
C ALA A 26 16.66 8.89 -71.72
N GLY A 27 17.79 9.52 -71.77
CA GLY A 27 19.01 8.97 -71.18
C GLY A 27 18.72 8.59 -69.75
N PRO A 28 19.45 7.65 -69.21
CA PRO A 28 19.27 7.28 -67.76
C PRO A 28 19.29 8.55 -66.94
N GLY A 29 18.12 8.92 -66.38
CA GLY A 29 18.02 10.09 -65.51
C GLY A 29 19.08 9.96 -64.40
N LYS A 30 19.67 11.06 -64.01
CA LYS A 30 20.59 11.07 -62.89
C LYS A 30 19.95 10.33 -61.75
N PRO A 31 20.62 9.36 -61.13
CA PRO A 31 20.08 8.63 -60.00
C PRO A 31 19.65 9.66 -58.93
N VAL A 32 18.40 9.56 -58.53
CA VAL A 32 17.86 10.37 -57.41
C VAL A 32 18.43 9.78 -56.15
N GLU A 33 19.12 10.61 -55.42
CA GLU A 33 19.64 10.22 -54.11
C GLU A 33 18.47 10.00 -53.14
N VAL A 34 18.26 8.77 -52.71
CA VAL A 34 17.21 8.41 -51.76
C VAL A 34 17.86 7.98 -50.46
N ALA A 35 17.43 8.55 -49.35
CA ALA A 35 17.82 8.09 -48.03
C ALA A 35 17.05 6.79 -47.69
N ALA A 36 17.77 5.68 -47.62
CA ALA A 36 17.22 4.40 -47.17
C ALA A 36 17.63 4.20 -45.74
N ALA A 37 16.66 3.97 -44.85
CA ALA A 37 16.88 3.55 -43.48
C ALA A 37 16.38 2.11 -43.30
N PRO A 38 17.08 1.27 -42.53
CA PRO A 38 16.61 -0.09 -42.24
C PRO A 38 15.33 -0.03 -41.41
N VAL A 39 14.36 -0.85 -41.76
CA VAL A 39 13.15 -1.00 -40.96
C VAL A 39 13.49 -1.79 -39.69
N VAL A 40 13.40 -1.13 -38.58
CA VAL A 40 13.60 -1.76 -37.28
C VAL A 40 12.23 -2.02 -36.64
N ARG A 41 11.97 -3.24 -36.19
CA ARG A 41 10.78 -3.55 -35.38
C ARG A 41 10.96 -2.94 -34.00
N LYS A 42 10.17 -1.91 -33.70
CA LYS A 42 10.10 -1.31 -32.37
C LYS A 42 8.80 -1.78 -31.71
N PRO A 43 8.84 -2.26 -30.47
CA PRO A 43 7.59 -2.56 -29.76
C PRO A 43 6.79 -1.25 -29.68
N TRP A 44 5.57 -1.33 -30.15
CA TRP A 44 4.61 -0.23 -30.00
C TRP A 44 3.74 -0.54 -28.79
N SER A 45 3.75 0.32 -27.79
CA SER A 45 2.80 0.29 -26.68
C SER A 45 1.87 1.50 -26.83
N ASP A 46 0.58 1.20 -26.88
CA ASP A 46 -0.45 2.23 -26.80
C ASP A 46 -0.72 2.48 -25.32
N VAL A 47 -0.35 3.67 -24.83
CA VAL A 47 -0.54 4.05 -23.44
C VAL A 47 -1.85 4.83 -23.34
N ILE A 48 -2.82 4.24 -22.68
CA ILE A 48 -4.08 4.92 -22.37
C ILE A 48 -3.91 5.59 -20.99
N GLU A 49 -3.83 6.89 -20.96
CA GLU A 49 -3.88 7.66 -19.72
C GLU A 49 -5.34 7.78 -19.27
N ALA A 50 -5.62 7.30 -18.06
CA ALA A 50 -6.91 7.47 -17.42
C ALA A 50 -6.72 8.09 -16.04
N LEU A 51 -7.48 9.13 -15.75
CA LEU A 51 -7.55 9.70 -14.40
C LEU A 51 -8.53 8.87 -13.57
N GLY A 52 -8.06 8.40 -12.43
CA GLY A 52 -8.86 7.67 -11.45
C GLY A 52 -8.56 8.15 -10.03
N THR A 53 -9.50 7.95 -9.13
CA THR A 53 -9.29 8.19 -7.71
C THR A 53 -9.11 6.84 -7.03
N ALA A 54 -7.93 6.58 -6.48
CA ALA A 54 -7.70 5.43 -5.62
C ALA A 54 -8.34 5.71 -4.25
N LYS A 55 -9.12 4.75 -3.76
CA LYS A 55 -9.69 4.80 -2.42
C LYS A 55 -9.29 3.53 -1.68
N ALA A 56 -8.87 3.70 -0.42
CA ALA A 56 -8.60 2.56 0.47
C ALA A 56 -9.88 1.71 0.63
N ASN A 57 -9.71 0.38 0.66
CA ASN A 57 -10.79 -0.56 0.95
C ASN A 57 -11.31 -0.35 2.39
N GLU A 58 -10.39 -0.20 3.33
CA GLU A 58 -10.65 0.15 4.72
C GLU A 58 -9.68 1.25 5.17
N SER A 59 -10.19 2.23 5.92
CA SER A 59 -9.41 3.34 6.48
C SER A 59 -9.83 3.60 7.91
N VAL A 60 -8.87 3.63 8.82
CA VAL A 60 -9.12 3.87 10.25
C VAL A 60 -8.15 4.89 10.81
N VAL A 61 -8.65 5.76 11.69
CA VAL A 61 -7.81 6.66 12.48
C VAL A 61 -7.47 5.98 13.80
N LEU A 62 -6.19 5.71 14.02
CA LEU A 62 -5.68 5.15 15.26
C LEU A 62 -5.57 6.25 16.32
N THR A 63 -6.24 6.05 17.45
CA THR A 63 -6.29 7.02 18.54
C THR A 63 -5.83 6.41 19.87
N ALA A 64 -5.34 7.26 20.77
CA ALA A 64 -5.06 6.87 22.14
C ALA A 64 -6.36 6.54 22.88
N LYS A 65 -6.33 5.53 23.76
CA LYS A 65 -7.46 5.10 24.59
C LYS A 65 -7.38 5.64 26.02
N VAL A 66 -6.17 6.02 26.45
CA VAL A 66 -5.87 6.46 27.82
C VAL A 66 -5.05 7.74 27.83
N THR A 67 -5.07 8.46 28.95
CA THR A 67 -4.21 9.63 29.15
C THR A 67 -2.87 9.16 29.68
N GLU A 68 -1.82 9.21 28.84
CA GLU A 68 -0.46 8.81 29.22
C GLU A 68 0.58 9.47 28.30
N THR A 69 1.83 9.44 28.72
CA THR A 69 2.96 9.90 27.91
C THR A 69 3.38 8.80 26.93
N VAL A 70 3.64 9.17 25.71
CA VAL A 70 4.21 8.27 24.69
C VAL A 70 5.64 7.91 25.10
N GLU A 71 5.88 6.62 25.35
CA GLU A 71 7.21 6.11 25.68
C GLU A 71 8.02 5.83 24.42
N ARG A 72 7.39 5.20 23.42
CA ARG A 72 8.04 4.80 22.16
C ARG A 72 7.08 4.85 21.00
N VAL A 73 7.61 5.23 19.83
CA VAL A 73 6.94 5.12 18.54
C VAL A 73 7.77 4.19 17.66
N ASN A 74 7.18 3.09 17.22
CA ASN A 74 7.86 1.98 16.54
C ASN A 74 7.56 1.93 15.04
N PHE A 75 7.12 3.03 14.43
CA PHE A 75 6.81 3.10 13.00
C PHE A 75 7.31 4.40 12.38
N SER A 76 7.42 4.39 11.06
CA SER A 76 7.72 5.55 10.22
C SER A 76 6.52 5.93 9.34
N ASP A 77 6.49 7.18 8.88
CA ASP A 77 5.46 7.67 7.98
C ASP A 77 5.45 6.87 6.68
N GLY A 78 4.26 6.47 6.22
CA GLY A 78 4.09 5.67 5.01
C GLY A 78 4.53 4.20 5.12
N GLN A 79 4.87 3.72 6.32
CA GLN A 79 5.31 2.35 6.52
C GLN A 79 4.17 1.35 6.32
N HIS A 80 4.47 0.26 5.60
CA HIS A 80 3.60 -0.91 5.56
C HIS A 80 3.71 -1.70 6.86
N VAL A 81 2.57 -2.08 7.43
CA VAL A 81 2.47 -2.81 8.70
C VAL A 81 1.52 -3.98 8.59
N GLU A 82 1.77 -5.00 9.40
CA GLU A 82 0.92 -6.18 9.53
C GLU A 82 -0.02 -6.05 10.73
N ALA A 83 -1.16 -6.74 10.68
CA ALA A 83 -2.10 -6.81 11.79
C ALA A 83 -1.40 -7.27 13.08
N GLY A 84 -1.67 -6.57 14.20
CA GLY A 84 -1.06 -6.84 15.49
C GLY A 84 0.32 -6.23 15.71
N MET A 85 0.95 -5.60 14.70
CA MET A 85 2.22 -4.88 14.90
C MET A 85 2.03 -3.75 15.91
N VAL A 86 2.96 -3.65 16.87
CA VAL A 86 2.98 -2.60 17.90
C VAL A 86 3.49 -1.30 17.28
N LEU A 87 2.63 -0.28 17.25
CA LEU A 87 2.93 1.02 16.66
C LEU A 87 3.40 2.03 17.71
N VAL A 88 2.69 2.11 18.83
CA VAL A 88 3.02 3.05 19.91
C VAL A 88 2.89 2.36 21.24
N GLU A 89 3.87 2.62 22.11
CA GLU A 89 3.87 2.22 23.51
C GLU A 89 3.74 3.46 24.39
N LEU A 90 2.71 3.45 25.23
CA LEU A 90 2.48 4.49 26.24
C LEU A 90 3.11 4.05 27.56
N SER A 91 3.45 5.01 28.41
CA SER A 91 4.01 4.73 29.74
C SER A 91 3.07 3.84 30.55
N GLY A 92 3.59 2.73 31.05
CA GLY A 92 2.81 1.70 31.75
C GLY A 92 3.44 1.23 33.06
N ARG A 93 4.49 1.90 33.56
CA ARG A 93 5.28 1.43 34.71
C ARG A 93 4.45 1.17 35.97
N ALA A 94 3.51 2.06 36.27
CA ALA A 94 2.62 1.91 37.43
C ALA A 94 1.72 0.66 37.28
N GLU A 95 1.16 0.45 36.11
CA GLU A 95 0.29 -0.70 35.84
C GLU A 95 1.05 -2.03 35.81
N VAL A 96 2.30 -2.02 35.37
CA VAL A 96 3.17 -3.20 35.46
C VAL A 96 3.38 -3.57 36.93
N ALA A 97 3.67 -2.60 37.80
CA ALA A 97 3.80 -2.82 39.23
C ALA A 97 2.49 -3.32 39.85
N ASN A 98 1.34 -2.71 39.51
CA ASN A 98 0.02 -3.14 39.96
C ASN A 98 -0.32 -4.56 39.48
N LEU A 99 0.10 -4.92 38.26
CA LEU A 99 -0.10 -6.27 37.72
C LEU A 99 0.69 -7.31 38.54
N GLU A 100 1.93 -7.01 38.91
CA GLU A 100 2.75 -7.90 39.74
C GLU A 100 2.15 -8.07 41.16
N GLU A 101 1.64 -6.99 41.77
CA GLU A 101 0.90 -7.05 43.03
C GLU A 101 -0.34 -7.95 42.90
N ALA A 102 -1.18 -7.73 41.87
CA ALA A 102 -2.38 -8.54 41.67
C ALA A 102 -2.05 -10.01 41.39
N ARG A 103 -0.95 -10.30 40.69
CA ARG A 103 -0.44 -11.67 40.48
C ARG A 103 -0.02 -12.32 41.79
N ALA A 104 0.63 -11.57 42.68
CA ALA A 104 1.02 -12.08 43.99
C ALA A 104 -0.21 -12.41 44.85
N THR A 105 -1.21 -11.54 44.87
CA THR A 105 -2.49 -11.74 45.56
C THR A 105 -3.24 -12.96 45.02
N LEU A 106 -3.27 -13.12 43.70
CA LEU A 106 -3.91 -14.32 43.08
C LEU A 106 -3.16 -15.59 43.48
N ARG A 107 -1.82 -15.60 43.45
CA ARG A 107 -1.01 -16.75 43.88
C ARG A 107 -1.29 -17.11 45.34
N GLU A 108 -1.41 -16.12 46.22
CA GLU A 108 -1.74 -16.34 47.63
C GLU A 108 -3.13 -16.99 47.79
N ALA A 109 -4.15 -16.42 47.15
CA ALA A 109 -5.51 -16.94 47.19
C ALA A 109 -5.60 -18.38 46.62
N GLU A 110 -4.88 -18.64 45.51
CA GLU A 110 -4.79 -19.98 44.90
C GLU A 110 -4.13 -20.98 45.87
N GLN A 111 -3.00 -20.60 46.49
CA GLN A 111 -2.34 -21.46 47.47
C GLN A 111 -3.20 -21.73 48.70
N GLN A 112 -3.95 -20.76 49.19
CA GLN A 112 -4.90 -20.96 50.31
C GLN A 112 -6.02 -21.94 49.89
N TYR A 113 -6.62 -21.75 48.74
CA TYR A 113 -7.62 -22.67 48.20
C TYR A 113 -7.06 -24.09 48.06
N GLN A 114 -5.90 -24.27 47.46
CA GLN A 114 -5.28 -25.59 47.24
C GLN A 114 -4.96 -26.30 48.58
N ARG A 115 -4.44 -25.57 49.56
CA ARG A 115 -4.18 -26.17 50.91
C ARG A 115 -5.44 -26.67 51.59
N GLN A 116 -6.56 -25.96 51.43
CA GLN A 116 -7.81 -26.32 52.15
C GLN A 116 -8.72 -27.26 51.33
N LYS A 117 -8.53 -27.34 50.04
CA LYS A 117 -9.31 -28.21 49.15
C LYS A 117 -9.26 -29.68 49.61
N GLY A 118 -8.05 -30.19 49.86
CA GLY A 118 -7.88 -31.58 50.37
C GLY A 118 -8.55 -31.82 51.72
N LEU A 119 -8.59 -30.83 52.63
CA LEU A 119 -9.27 -30.92 53.89
C LEU A 119 -10.80 -30.94 53.77
N ALA A 120 -11.32 -30.20 52.79
CA ALA A 120 -12.75 -30.21 52.47
C ALA A 120 -13.19 -31.53 51.84
N GLU A 121 -12.39 -32.09 50.93
CA GLU A 121 -12.63 -33.41 50.33
C GLU A 121 -12.61 -34.53 51.37
N ALA A 122 -11.75 -34.38 52.40
CA ALA A 122 -11.73 -35.28 53.56
C ALA A 122 -12.88 -35.03 54.59
N GLY A 123 -13.76 -34.03 54.30
CA GLY A 123 -14.88 -33.72 55.22
C GLY A 123 -14.45 -32.98 56.51
N THR A 124 -13.21 -32.51 56.60
CA THR A 124 -12.65 -31.89 57.80
C THR A 124 -13.08 -30.44 58.00
N ILE A 125 -13.44 -29.75 56.90
CA ILE A 125 -13.91 -28.36 56.92
C ILE A 125 -15.26 -28.20 56.24
N PRO A 126 -16.09 -27.20 56.63
CA PRO A 126 -17.38 -26.94 56.02
C PRO A 126 -17.24 -26.53 54.54
N ARG A 127 -18.19 -26.93 53.70
CA ARG A 127 -18.22 -26.50 52.27
C ARG A 127 -18.28 -24.98 52.10
N SER A 128 -18.99 -24.26 52.98
CA SER A 128 -19.07 -22.82 52.97
C SER A 128 -17.69 -22.12 53.06
N GLN A 129 -16.73 -22.75 53.75
CA GLN A 129 -15.37 -22.23 53.84
C GLN A 129 -14.63 -22.36 52.51
N ILE A 130 -14.82 -23.48 51.80
CA ILE A 130 -14.29 -23.66 50.45
C ILE A 130 -14.94 -22.70 49.47
N ASP A 131 -16.26 -22.49 49.55
CA ASP A 131 -16.96 -21.53 48.69
C ASP A 131 -16.42 -20.12 48.88
N THR A 132 -16.10 -19.72 50.10
CA THR A 132 -15.46 -18.43 50.40
C THR A 132 -14.06 -18.30 49.75
N LEU A 133 -13.25 -19.37 49.84
CA LEU A 133 -11.91 -19.38 49.22
C LEU A 133 -11.97 -19.36 47.70
N VAL A 134 -12.92 -20.07 47.10
CA VAL A 134 -13.18 -19.98 45.64
C VAL A 134 -13.56 -18.57 45.24
N ALA A 135 -14.49 -17.92 45.96
CA ALA A 135 -14.90 -16.55 45.70
C ALA A 135 -13.71 -15.57 45.82
N THR A 136 -12.87 -15.74 46.85
CA THR A 136 -11.65 -14.88 47.05
C THR A 136 -10.67 -15.05 45.90
N ARG A 137 -10.39 -16.31 45.51
CA ARG A 137 -9.50 -16.59 44.36
C ARG A 137 -10.05 -16.00 43.08
N ASP A 138 -11.34 -16.17 42.81
CA ASP A 138 -11.98 -15.68 41.59
C ASP A 138 -12.03 -14.16 41.54
N ALA A 139 -12.22 -13.49 42.67
CA ALA A 139 -12.11 -12.02 42.79
C ALA A 139 -10.68 -11.53 42.51
N ALA A 140 -9.67 -12.20 43.06
CA ALA A 140 -8.27 -11.88 42.81
C ALA A 140 -7.91 -12.09 41.33
N LYS A 141 -8.40 -13.15 40.71
CA LYS A 141 -8.25 -13.43 39.29
C LYS A 141 -8.88 -12.34 38.40
N ALA A 142 -10.12 -11.95 38.73
CA ALA A 142 -10.83 -10.88 38.00
C ALA A 142 -10.09 -9.55 38.10
N ARG A 143 -9.55 -9.21 39.31
CA ARG A 143 -8.72 -8.00 39.50
C ARG A 143 -7.46 -8.02 38.63
N MET A 144 -6.72 -9.13 38.63
CA MET A 144 -5.53 -9.27 37.76
C MET A 144 -5.89 -9.11 36.28
N GLN A 145 -6.99 -9.70 35.83
CA GLN A 145 -7.45 -9.57 34.43
C GLN A 145 -7.82 -8.13 34.07
N SER A 146 -8.48 -7.40 34.98
CA SER A 146 -8.80 -5.98 34.80
C SER A 146 -7.55 -5.12 34.62
N ILE A 147 -6.52 -5.33 35.45
CA ILE A 147 -5.25 -4.59 35.34
C ILE A 147 -4.54 -4.96 34.02
N ARG A 148 -4.57 -6.24 33.64
CA ARG A 148 -3.98 -6.69 32.37
C ARG A 148 -4.66 -6.04 31.16
N ALA A 149 -5.99 -5.87 31.17
CA ALA A 149 -6.73 -5.19 30.13
C ALA A 149 -6.31 -3.71 30.05
N ARG A 150 -6.20 -3.00 31.18
CA ARG A 150 -5.72 -1.61 31.22
C ARG A 150 -4.29 -1.46 30.69
N LEU A 151 -3.44 -2.45 30.94
CA LEU A 151 -2.08 -2.46 30.38
C LEU A 151 -2.13 -2.65 28.85
N GLY A 152 -3.06 -3.46 28.34
CA GLY A 152 -3.29 -3.62 26.91
C GLY A 152 -3.72 -2.33 26.22
N ASP A 153 -4.47 -1.45 26.91
CA ASP A 153 -4.91 -0.16 26.36
C ASP A 153 -3.75 0.85 26.17
N ARG A 154 -2.58 0.57 26.75
CA ARG A 154 -1.36 1.38 26.58
C ARG A 154 -0.51 0.98 25.38
N VAL A 155 -0.85 -0.11 24.73
CA VAL A 155 -0.18 -0.57 23.53
C VAL A 155 -1.12 -0.39 22.35
N ILE A 156 -0.72 0.44 21.39
CA ILE A 156 -1.50 0.69 20.20
C ILE A 156 -0.94 -0.16 19.07
N THR A 157 -1.78 -1.05 18.54
CA THR A 157 -1.42 -1.99 17.48
C THR A 157 -2.23 -1.74 16.21
N ALA A 158 -1.70 -2.17 15.08
CA ALA A 158 -2.42 -2.17 13.82
C ALA A 158 -3.58 -3.20 13.86
N PRO A 159 -4.84 -2.80 13.57
CA PRO A 159 -5.97 -3.72 13.55
C PRO A 159 -6.01 -4.64 12.33
N PHE A 160 -5.44 -4.23 11.20
CA PHE A 160 -5.32 -4.97 9.95
C PHE A 160 -4.03 -4.60 9.22
N ASP A 161 -3.70 -5.33 8.14
CA ASP A 161 -2.54 -5.05 7.30
C ASP A 161 -2.79 -3.82 6.45
N GLY A 162 -1.80 -2.91 6.35
CA GLY A 162 -2.01 -1.70 5.58
C GLY A 162 -0.81 -0.77 5.59
N VAL A 163 -1.04 0.44 5.09
CA VAL A 163 -0.04 1.52 5.04
C VAL A 163 -0.42 2.60 6.05
N LEU A 164 0.55 2.99 6.87
CA LEU A 164 0.36 4.07 7.83
C LEU A 164 0.46 5.44 7.17
N GLY A 165 -0.36 6.37 7.64
CA GLY A 165 -0.26 7.78 7.27
C GLY A 165 0.85 8.51 8.03
N PHE A 166 0.74 9.84 8.10
CA PHE A 166 1.69 10.67 8.84
C PHE A 166 1.53 10.49 10.34
N ARG A 167 2.66 10.45 11.04
CA ARG A 167 2.72 10.41 12.49
C ARG A 167 2.33 11.77 13.09
N LYS A 168 1.34 11.78 13.99
CA LYS A 168 0.87 12.99 14.68
C LYS A 168 1.41 13.14 16.10
N VAL A 169 2.14 12.14 16.62
CA VAL A 169 2.69 12.11 17.97
C VAL A 169 4.17 11.77 17.99
N SER A 170 4.88 12.19 19.02
CA SER A 170 6.30 11.90 19.24
C SER A 170 6.53 11.34 20.63
N ALA A 171 7.65 10.61 20.83
CA ALA A 171 8.04 10.17 22.16
C ALA A 171 8.16 11.37 23.12
N GLY A 172 7.63 11.23 24.33
CA GLY A 172 7.52 12.30 25.32
C GLY A 172 6.24 13.15 25.24
N THR A 173 5.41 13.00 24.21
CA THR A 173 4.13 13.71 24.09
C THR A 173 3.11 13.11 25.05
N LEU A 174 2.37 13.96 25.77
CA LEU A 174 1.18 13.53 26.52
C LEU A 174 0.00 13.38 25.56
N VAL A 175 -0.62 12.21 25.55
CA VAL A 175 -1.84 11.93 24.78
C VAL A 175 -3.04 11.70 25.70
N THR A 176 -4.23 11.97 25.20
CA THR A 176 -5.50 11.78 25.88
C THR A 176 -6.43 10.92 25.03
N PRO A 177 -7.49 10.30 25.60
CA PRO A 177 -8.45 9.55 24.81
C PRO A 177 -8.97 10.35 23.63
N GLY A 178 -8.90 9.76 22.42
CA GLY A 178 -9.27 10.42 21.17
C GLY A 178 -8.15 11.20 20.48
N THR A 179 -6.97 11.37 21.11
CA THR A 179 -5.80 11.95 20.41
C THR A 179 -5.42 11.06 19.23
N GLU A 180 -5.42 11.62 18.03
CA GLU A 180 -5.03 10.93 16.81
C GLU A 180 -3.51 10.67 16.80
N ILE A 181 -3.13 9.46 16.45
CA ILE A 181 -1.74 9.00 16.37
C ILE A 181 -1.28 8.93 14.92
N THR A 182 -2.04 8.24 14.10
CA THR A 182 -1.84 8.08 12.66
C THR A 182 -3.11 7.52 12.02
N THR A 183 -3.17 7.49 10.69
CA THR A 183 -4.18 6.75 9.93
C THR A 183 -3.60 5.41 9.50
N LEU A 184 -4.44 4.42 9.27
CA LEU A 184 -4.09 3.15 8.67
C LEU A 184 -5.07 2.87 7.53
N ASP A 185 -4.52 2.68 6.34
CA ASP A 185 -5.26 2.50 5.11
C ASP A 185 -4.92 1.14 4.50
N ASP A 186 -5.94 0.31 4.23
CA ASP A 186 -5.79 -0.92 3.44
C ASP A 186 -5.80 -0.54 1.96
N LEU A 187 -4.61 -0.38 1.39
CA LEU A 187 -4.40 -0.09 -0.03
C LEU A 187 -4.15 -1.41 -0.76
N PRO A 188 -4.85 -1.70 -1.87
CA PRO A 188 -4.56 -2.87 -2.69
C PRO A 188 -3.10 -2.81 -3.17
N ARG A 189 -2.36 -3.91 -2.96
CA ARG A 189 -1.01 -4.06 -3.48
C ARG A 189 -1.05 -3.92 -5.00
N GLY A 190 -0.47 -2.87 -5.56
CA GLY A 190 -0.39 -2.67 -7.01
C GLY A 190 -0.63 -1.26 -7.51
N VAL A 191 -0.97 -0.28 -6.66
CA VAL A 191 -1.19 1.11 -7.11
C VAL A 191 0.10 1.96 -7.04
N GLY A 192 1.15 1.48 -6.40
CA GLY A 192 2.40 2.22 -6.17
C GLY A 192 3.66 1.67 -6.83
N ASP A 193 3.67 0.41 -7.29
CA ASP A 193 4.92 -0.28 -7.68
C ASP A 193 5.25 -0.22 -9.19
N GLU A 194 4.45 0.44 -10.01
CA GLU A 194 4.63 0.44 -11.48
C GLU A 194 5.29 1.73 -12.01
N GLN A 195 5.87 2.57 -11.14
CA GLN A 195 6.68 3.71 -11.55
C GLN A 195 7.99 3.80 -10.76
N ALA A 196 8.89 2.84 -11.00
CA ALA A 196 10.30 2.96 -10.66
C ALA A 196 11.17 2.49 -11.85
#